data_885f011f9ffeb7a9a5bde5481f9ca437
#
_entry.id   885f011f9ffeb7a9a5bde5481f9ca437
#
_cell.length_a   1.000
_cell.length_b   1.000
_cell.length_c   1.000
_cell.angle_alpha   90.00
_cell.angle_beta   90.00
_cell.angle_gamma   90.00
#
_symmetry.space_group_name_H-M   'P 1'
#
loop_
_entity.id
_entity.type
_entity.pdbx_description
1 polymer ?
#
loop_
_entity_poly.entity_id
_entity_poly.type
_entity_poly.pdbx_seq_one_letter_code
_entity_poly.pdbx_strand_id
1 'polypeptide(L)'
;MNPISLISGATTISTLHALLPDHWLAFILVGSSRGWSGNKIMKIAFLAGCSHVAMTSVLGLVVATIDGGIISQIGLVETHISSGSRILLGFIYVFLGISHKNSRDDFFKDELSEKATTTSLILMLTLSPCEAIIPIFFVVGSFGFSILLMLSITVALGTLTSMLAIIYLTLAGYKRLRFTWLEKNEKATIGIVLLILGVFNILFG
;
A
#
# COMPACT_ATOMS: atom_id res chain seq x y z
N MET A 1 19.71 -23.69 -6.35
CA MET A 1 18.77 -22.79 -7.07
C MET A 1 19.58 -21.67 -7.70
N ASN A 2 19.17 -21.18 -8.87
CA ASN A 2 19.88 -20.08 -9.54
C ASN A 2 19.39 -18.74 -8.95
N PRO A 3 20.28 -17.85 -8.48
CA PRO A 3 19.87 -16.55 -7.90
C PRO A 3 19.09 -15.68 -8.89
N ILE A 4 19.37 -15.77 -10.20
CA ILE A 4 18.65 -15.01 -11.23
C ILE A 4 17.18 -15.43 -11.31
N SER A 5 16.87 -16.74 -11.21
CA SER A 5 15.49 -17.22 -11.22
C SER A 5 14.72 -16.78 -9.96
N LEU A 6 15.38 -16.71 -8.80
CA LEU A 6 14.77 -16.17 -7.57
C LEU A 6 14.46 -14.67 -7.71
N ILE A 7 15.40 -13.88 -8.23
CA ILE A 7 15.19 -12.45 -8.45
C ILE A 7 14.06 -12.21 -9.44
N SER A 8 14.03 -12.93 -10.57
CA SER A 8 12.96 -12.77 -11.57
C SER A 8 11.59 -13.18 -11.00
N GLY A 9 11.52 -14.27 -10.24
CA GLY A 9 10.31 -14.70 -9.55
C GLY A 9 9.81 -13.65 -8.55
N ALA A 10 10.71 -13.16 -7.70
CA ALA A 10 10.39 -12.12 -6.72
C ALA A 10 9.91 -10.81 -7.38
N THR A 11 10.59 -10.39 -8.45
CA THR A 11 10.20 -9.21 -9.21
C THR A 11 8.81 -9.39 -9.85
N THR A 12 8.52 -10.57 -10.38
CA THR A 12 7.19 -10.88 -10.93
C THR A 12 6.12 -10.85 -9.84
N ILE A 13 6.38 -11.50 -8.70
CA ILE A 13 5.45 -11.51 -7.56
C ILE A 13 5.19 -10.10 -7.06
N SER A 14 6.24 -9.28 -6.85
CA SER A 14 6.09 -7.91 -6.36
C SER A 14 5.33 -7.01 -7.35
N THR A 15 5.58 -7.19 -8.64
CA THR A 15 4.87 -6.48 -9.71
C THR A 15 3.37 -6.80 -9.71
N LEU A 16 3.02 -8.09 -9.62
CA LEU A 16 1.62 -8.53 -9.57
C LEU A 16 0.94 -8.12 -8.25
N HIS A 17 1.65 -8.23 -7.13
CA HIS A 17 1.17 -7.82 -5.82
C HIS A 17 0.85 -6.31 -5.77
N ALA A 18 1.69 -5.48 -6.37
CA ALA A 18 1.46 -4.03 -6.44
C ALA A 18 0.24 -3.62 -7.28
N LEU A 19 -0.31 -4.52 -8.11
CA LEU A 19 -1.57 -4.30 -8.83
C LEU A 19 -2.80 -4.54 -7.95
N LEU A 20 -2.65 -5.15 -6.77
CA LEU A 20 -3.76 -5.34 -5.84
C LEU A 20 -4.29 -4.00 -5.32
N PRO A 21 -5.60 -3.89 -5.07
CA PRO A 21 -6.24 -2.63 -4.70
C PRO A 21 -5.72 -1.99 -3.42
N ASP A 22 -5.14 -2.75 -2.51
CA ASP A 22 -4.61 -2.29 -1.23
C ASP A 22 -3.42 -1.31 -1.38
N HIS A 23 -2.72 -1.34 -2.51
CA HIS A 23 -1.57 -0.47 -2.77
C HIS A 23 -1.93 0.88 -3.41
N TRP A 24 -3.02 0.97 -4.14
CA TRP A 24 -3.31 2.15 -4.97
C TRP A 24 -4.72 2.72 -4.81
N LEU A 25 -5.71 1.88 -4.45
CA LEU A 25 -7.11 2.30 -4.45
C LEU A 25 -7.39 3.42 -3.45
N ALA A 26 -6.77 3.39 -2.26
CA ALA A 26 -6.93 4.42 -1.25
C ALA A 26 -6.49 5.81 -1.76
N PHE A 27 -5.41 5.88 -2.56
CA PHE A 27 -4.94 7.15 -3.14
C PHE A 27 -5.93 7.73 -4.14
N ILE A 28 -6.53 6.87 -4.97
CA ILE A 28 -7.56 7.29 -5.94
C ILE A 28 -8.81 7.76 -5.21
N LEU A 29 -9.32 6.97 -4.28
CA LEU A 29 -10.55 7.28 -3.56
C LEU A 29 -10.41 8.55 -2.72
N VAL A 30 -9.39 8.64 -1.87
CA VAL A 30 -9.15 9.81 -1.03
C VAL A 30 -8.80 11.04 -1.86
N GLY A 31 -7.97 10.88 -2.88
CA GLY A 31 -7.58 12.00 -3.75
C GLY A 31 -8.76 12.55 -4.55
N SER A 32 -9.63 11.68 -5.06
CA SER A 32 -10.84 12.10 -5.77
C SER A 32 -11.80 12.82 -4.83
N SER A 33 -12.00 12.31 -3.60
CA SER A 33 -12.87 12.90 -2.58
C SER A 33 -12.48 14.31 -2.18
N ARG A 34 -11.21 14.48 -2.10
CA ARG A 34 -10.66 15.79 -1.75
C ARG A 34 -10.51 16.73 -2.94
N GLY A 35 -10.92 16.32 -4.14
CA GLY A 35 -10.74 17.09 -5.36
C GLY A 35 -9.27 17.33 -5.72
N TRP A 36 -8.36 16.42 -5.32
CA TRP A 36 -6.95 16.54 -5.64
C TRP A 36 -6.70 16.39 -7.14
N SER A 37 -5.77 17.17 -7.67
CA SER A 37 -5.35 16.98 -9.04
C SER A 37 -4.65 15.61 -9.23
N GLY A 38 -4.77 15.01 -10.41
CA GLY A 38 -4.10 13.75 -10.72
C GLY A 38 -2.59 13.79 -10.46
N ASN A 39 -1.94 14.92 -10.74
CA ASN A 39 -0.51 15.11 -10.44
C ASN A 39 -0.22 15.08 -8.93
N LYS A 40 -1.12 15.59 -8.10
CA LYS A 40 -0.97 15.55 -6.64
C LYS A 40 -1.13 14.12 -6.13
N ILE A 41 -2.14 13.39 -6.61
CA ILE A 41 -2.35 11.97 -6.28
C ILE A 41 -1.10 11.17 -6.65
N MET A 42 -0.57 11.34 -7.86
CA MET A 42 0.64 10.66 -8.32
C MET A 42 1.87 10.96 -7.46
N LYS A 43 2.07 12.22 -7.05
CA LYS A 43 3.20 12.60 -6.17
C LYS A 43 3.10 11.95 -4.80
N ILE A 44 1.91 11.96 -4.19
CA ILE A 44 1.68 11.36 -2.87
C ILE A 44 1.86 9.83 -2.96
N ALA A 45 1.31 9.19 -3.99
CA ALA A 45 1.46 7.77 -4.23
C ALA A 45 2.92 7.38 -4.49
N PHE A 46 3.67 8.18 -5.24
CA PHE A 46 5.09 7.96 -5.46
C PHE A 46 5.89 8.02 -4.15
N LEU A 47 5.64 9.04 -3.31
CA LEU A 47 6.30 9.17 -2.02
C LEU A 47 5.97 8.00 -1.08
N ALA A 48 4.69 7.63 -1.02
CA ALA A 48 4.24 6.47 -0.25
C ALA A 48 4.84 5.16 -0.77
N GLY A 49 4.89 4.98 -2.09
CA GLY A 49 5.53 3.82 -2.71
C GLY A 49 7.04 3.75 -2.42
N CYS A 50 7.75 4.88 -2.47
CA CYS A 50 9.17 4.92 -2.09
C CYS A 50 9.38 4.52 -0.62
N SER A 51 8.55 5.02 0.30
CA SER A 51 8.65 4.64 1.72
C SER A 51 8.29 3.17 1.96
N HIS A 52 7.28 2.65 1.24
CA HIS A 52 6.89 1.23 1.28
C HIS A 52 8.03 0.31 0.82
N VAL A 53 8.63 0.57 -0.35
CA VAL A 53 9.72 -0.29 -0.86
C VAL A 53 10.99 -0.14 -0.04
N ALA A 54 11.27 1.04 0.52
CA ALA A 54 12.37 1.24 1.47
C ALA A 54 12.18 0.39 2.73
N MET A 55 10.97 0.42 3.32
CA MET A 55 10.63 -0.39 4.49
C MET A 55 10.73 -1.88 4.20
N THR A 56 10.15 -2.35 3.08
CA THR A 56 10.25 -3.74 2.63
C THR A 56 11.71 -4.17 2.43
N SER A 57 12.54 -3.32 1.82
CA SER A 57 13.96 -3.63 1.61
C SER A 57 14.74 -3.69 2.92
N VAL A 58 14.50 -2.76 3.85
CA VAL A 58 15.14 -2.77 5.19
C VAL A 58 14.75 -4.03 5.95
N LEU A 59 13.47 -4.37 6.00
CA LEU A 59 12.99 -5.60 6.65
C LEU A 59 13.58 -6.85 5.99
N GLY A 60 13.59 -6.89 4.66
CA GLY A 60 14.18 -8.01 3.91
C GLY A 60 15.67 -8.18 4.19
N LEU A 61 16.43 -7.09 4.25
CA LEU A 61 17.86 -7.13 4.62
C LEU A 61 18.06 -7.61 6.06
N VAL A 62 17.24 -7.16 7.00
CA VAL A 62 17.28 -7.62 8.40
C VAL A 62 16.97 -9.11 8.46
N VAL A 63 15.91 -9.57 7.81
CA VAL A 63 15.53 -11.00 7.76
C VAL A 63 16.62 -11.87 7.13
N ALA A 64 17.31 -11.38 6.11
CA ALA A 64 18.42 -12.11 5.47
C ALA A 64 19.62 -12.34 6.44
N THR A 65 19.71 -11.59 7.54
CA THR A 65 20.78 -11.72 8.57
C THR A 65 20.34 -12.49 9.81
N ILE A 66 19.07 -12.81 9.96
CA ILE A 66 18.50 -13.46 11.15
C ILE A 66 18.38 -14.97 10.94
N ASP A 67 18.50 -15.74 12.03
CA ASP A 67 18.36 -17.19 12.03
C ASP A 67 16.89 -17.60 11.74
N GLY A 68 16.69 -18.66 10.95
CA GLY A 68 15.40 -19.05 10.36
C GLY A 68 14.24 -19.29 11.33
N GLY A 69 14.53 -19.50 12.63
CA GLY A 69 13.50 -19.71 13.66
C GLY A 69 12.65 -18.47 14.00
N ILE A 70 13.13 -17.27 13.69
CA ILE A 70 12.46 -16.01 14.05
C ILE A 70 11.56 -15.51 12.89
N ILE A 71 11.79 -15.98 11.68
CA ILE A 71 11.12 -15.48 10.47
C ILE A 71 9.61 -15.68 10.50
N SER A 72 9.14 -16.84 11.00
CA SER A 72 7.70 -17.12 11.12
C SER A 72 6.98 -16.17 12.09
N GLN A 73 7.66 -15.74 13.14
CA GLN A 73 7.10 -14.79 14.11
C GLN A 73 7.04 -13.36 13.55
N ILE A 74 8.05 -12.96 12.78
CA ILE A 74 8.06 -11.64 12.13
C ILE A 74 6.90 -11.53 11.13
N GLY A 75 6.67 -12.54 10.30
CA GLY A 75 5.55 -12.57 9.35
C GLY A 75 4.18 -12.43 10.05
N LEU A 76 3.95 -13.14 11.14
CA LEU A 76 2.69 -13.04 11.90
C LEU A 76 2.48 -11.64 12.48
N VAL A 77 3.52 -11.05 13.08
CA VAL A 77 3.43 -9.69 13.65
C VAL A 77 3.16 -8.66 12.55
N GLU A 78 3.82 -8.80 11.41
CA GLU A 78 3.66 -7.91 10.26
C GLU A 78 2.24 -7.99 9.69
N THR A 79 1.69 -9.19 9.47
CA THR A 79 0.32 -9.39 9.00
C THR A 79 -0.69 -8.75 9.95
N HIS A 80 -0.51 -8.89 11.26
CA HIS A 80 -1.40 -8.27 12.24
C HIS A 80 -1.31 -6.74 12.26
N ILE A 81 -0.12 -6.15 12.15
CA ILE A 81 0.04 -4.69 12.12
C ILE A 81 -0.56 -4.12 10.82
N SER A 82 -0.26 -4.72 9.69
CA SER A 82 -0.74 -4.31 8.37
C SER A 82 -2.27 -4.41 8.26
N SER A 83 -2.84 -5.53 8.67
CA SER A 83 -4.29 -5.73 8.66
C SER A 83 -5.00 -4.84 9.69
N GLY A 84 -4.44 -4.72 10.89
CA GLY A 84 -4.97 -3.86 11.96
C GLY A 84 -5.02 -2.39 11.54
N SER A 85 -3.99 -1.89 10.87
CA SER A 85 -3.96 -0.50 10.37
C SER A 85 -5.02 -0.24 9.31
N ARG A 86 -5.25 -1.18 8.39
CA ARG A 86 -6.30 -1.08 7.36
C ARG A 86 -7.70 -1.12 7.98
N ILE A 87 -7.94 -2.00 8.94
CA ILE A 87 -9.22 -2.11 9.65
C ILE A 87 -9.50 -0.83 10.43
N LEU A 88 -8.52 -0.32 11.17
CA LEU A 88 -8.66 0.92 11.94
C LEU A 88 -9.01 2.10 11.03
N LEU A 89 -8.28 2.28 9.95
CA LEU A 89 -8.57 3.33 8.97
C LEU A 89 -9.93 3.12 8.30
N GLY A 90 -10.29 1.88 7.99
CA GLY A 90 -11.60 1.53 7.44
C GLY A 90 -12.73 1.97 8.38
N PHE A 91 -12.63 1.67 9.68
CA PHE A 91 -13.60 2.11 10.69
C PHE A 91 -13.67 3.63 10.79
N ILE A 92 -12.51 4.32 10.82
CA ILE A 92 -12.46 5.79 10.85
C ILE A 92 -13.18 6.38 9.65
N TYR A 93 -12.93 5.89 8.43
CA TYR A 93 -13.57 6.38 7.22
C TYR A 93 -15.07 6.07 7.15
N VAL A 94 -15.51 4.89 7.59
CA VAL A 94 -16.94 4.56 7.70
C VAL A 94 -17.63 5.49 8.71
N PHE A 95 -17.04 5.66 9.90
CA PHE A 95 -17.60 6.52 10.95
C PHE A 95 -17.69 7.98 10.47
N LEU A 96 -16.65 8.50 9.84
CA LEU A 96 -16.66 9.83 9.23
C LEU A 96 -17.67 9.95 8.10
N GLY A 97 -17.88 8.89 7.32
CA GLY A 97 -18.90 8.85 6.25
C GLY A 97 -20.32 8.89 6.78
N ILE A 98 -20.61 8.20 7.87
CA ILE A 98 -21.92 8.17 8.53
C ILE A 98 -22.17 9.47 9.28
N SER A 99 -21.18 9.97 10.03
CA SER A 99 -21.28 11.19 10.82
C SER A 99 -21.50 12.44 9.96
N HIS A 100 -20.91 12.47 8.76
CA HIS A 100 -21.00 13.62 7.86
C HIS A 100 -22.34 13.79 7.14
N LYS A 101 -23.26 12.83 7.25
CA LYS A 101 -24.63 12.99 6.74
C LYS A 101 -25.42 14.06 7.49
N ASN A 102 -24.95 14.45 8.69
CA ASN A 102 -25.61 15.38 9.60
C ASN A 102 -24.93 16.74 9.78
N SER A 103 -23.74 16.97 9.25
CA SER A 103 -23.02 18.24 9.44
C SER A 103 -22.39 18.70 8.14
N ARG A 104 -22.90 19.81 7.62
CA ARG A 104 -22.28 20.61 6.56
C ARG A 104 -21.14 21.43 7.16
N ASP A 105 -20.13 20.84 7.75
CA ASP A 105 -19.05 21.61 8.33
C ASP A 105 -17.71 21.36 7.67
N ASP A 106 -17.06 22.45 7.34
CA ASP A 106 -15.80 22.70 6.67
C ASP A 106 -14.54 22.09 7.33
N PHE A 107 -14.69 21.20 8.29
CA PHE A 107 -13.59 20.62 9.07
C PHE A 107 -12.50 19.91 8.23
N PHE A 108 -12.82 19.49 7.01
CA PHE A 108 -11.88 18.81 6.11
C PHE A 108 -11.26 19.71 5.03
N LYS A 109 -11.56 21.00 5.03
CA LYS A 109 -10.96 21.97 4.11
C LYS A 109 -9.71 22.63 4.66
N ASP A 110 -9.37 22.38 5.91
CA ASP A 110 -8.24 23.03 6.57
C ASP A 110 -6.90 22.38 6.13
N GLU A 111 -5.87 23.18 5.96
CA GLU A 111 -4.52 22.76 5.53
C GLU A 111 -3.92 21.70 6.48
N LEU A 112 -4.23 21.79 7.78
CA LEU A 112 -3.83 20.80 8.78
C LEU A 112 -4.45 19.43 8.53
N SER A 113 -5.71 19.41 8.13
CA SER A 113 -6.45 18.20 7.76
C SER A 113 -5.89 17.56 6.48
N GLU A 114 -5.41 18.34 5.53
CA GLU A 114 -4.78 17.85 4.31
C GLU A 114 -3.43 17.18 4.58
N LYS A 115 -2.59 17.80 5.40
CA LYS A 115 -1.31 17.22 5.83
C LYS A 115 -1.54 15.91 6.60
N ALA A 116 -2.49 15.88 7.53
CA ALA A 116 -2.83 14.68 8.29
C ALA A 116 -3.28 13.53 7.36
N THR A 117 -4.14 13.82 6.38
CA THR A 117 -4.59 12.81 5.40
C THR A 117 -3.45 12.30 4.52
N THR A 118 -2.61 13.18 4.01
CA THR A 118 -1.45 12.79 3.21
C THR A 118 -0.50 11.91 4.02
N THR A 119 -0.21 12.31 5.26
CA THR A 119 0.68 11.55 6.16
C THR A 119 0.08 10.18 6.50
N SER A 120 -1.23 10.10 6.77
CA SER A 120 -1.88 8.82 7.07
C SER A 120 -1.87 7.86 5.88
N LEU A 121 -2.04 8.34 4.64
CA LEU A 121 -1.91 7.51 3.44
C LEU A 121 -0.48 6.98 3.26
N ILE A 122 0.53 7.83 3.47
CA ILE A 122 1.93 7.42 3.38
C ILE A 122 2.25 6.39 4.47
N LEU A 123 1.88 6.65 5.73
CA LEU A 123 2.12 5.74 6.84
C LEU A 123 1.41 4.40 6.65
N MET A 124 0.15 4.41 6.18
CA MET A 124 -0.61 3.19 5.89
C MET A 124 0.16 2.27 4.95
N LEU A 125 0.66 2.80 3.83
CA LEU A 125 1.39 1.99 2.86
C LEU A 125 2.79 1.60 3.39
N THR A 126 3.46 2.50 4.11
CA THR A 126 4.79 2.24 4.69
C THR A 126 4.75 1.12 5.74
N LEU A 127 3.70 1.09 6.57
CA LEU A 127 3.51 0.08 7.62
C LEU A 127 2.92 -1.24 7.11
N SER A 128 2.74 -1.37 5.81
CA SER A 128 2.26 -2.60 5.15
C SER A 128 3.32 -3.08 4.15
N PRO A 129 4.47 -3.57 4.62
CA PRO A 129 5.51 -4.07 3.72
C PRO A 129 5.03 -5.30 2.94
N CYS A 130 5.76 -5.66 1.89
CA CYS A 130 5.38 -6.76 1.00
C CYS A 130 5.74 -8.12 1.61
N GLU A 131 4.82 -8.70 2.38
CA GLU A 131 4.99 -9.97 3.11
C GLU A 131 5.44 -11.12 2.21
N ALA A 132 4.90 -11.21 1.00
CA ALA A 132 5.23 -12.27 0.04
C ALA A 132 6.72 -12.29 -0.39
N ILE A 133 7.44 -11.19 -0.22
CA ILE A 133 8.84 -11.06 -0.65
C ILE A 133 9.83 -11.37 0.47
N ILE A 134 9.42 -11.23 1.73
CA ILE A 134 10.29 -11.43 2.90
C ILE A 134 10.98 -12.82 2.91
N PRO A 135 10.26 -13.94 2.69
CA PRO A 135 10.89 -15.26 2.63
C PRO A 135 11.95 -15.38 1.51
N ILE A 136 11.77 -14.65 0.41
CA ILE A 136 12.71 -14.67 -0.72
C ILE A 136 14.01 -13.94 -0.33
N PHE A 137 13.94 -12.84 0.42
CA PHE A 137 15.13 -12.18 0.97
C PHE A 137 15.97 -13.12 1.82
N PHE A 138 15.32 -13.93 2.66
CA PHE A 138 16.02 -14.92 3.47
C PHE A 138 16.78 -15.95 2.61
N VAL A 139 16.11 -16.55 1.62
CA VAL A 139 16.74 -17.52 0.74
C VAL A 139 17.86 -16.88 -0.07
N VAL A 140 17.66 -15.67 -0.58
CA VAL A 140 18.64 -14.94 -1.40
C VAL A 140 19.82 -14.45 -0.56
N GLY A 141 19.64 -14.24 0.74
CA GLY A 141 20.71 -13.84 1.67
C GLY A 141 21.93 -14.76 1.64
N SER A 142 21.72 -16.07 1.43
CA SER A 142 22.79 -17.06 1.30
C SER A 142 23.72 -16.86 0.09
N PHE A 143 23.28 -16.10 -0.93
CA PHE A 143 24.06 -15.82 -2.15
C PHE A 143 24.93 -14.54 -2.05
N GLY A 144 24.85 -13.83 -0.93
CA GLY A 144 25.69 -12.67 -0.64
C GLY A 144 25.01 -11.31 -0.89
N PHE A 145 25.64 -10.26 -0.34
CA PHE A 145 25.08 -8.90 -0.27
C PHE A 145 24.77 -8.28 -1.64
N SER A 146 25.61 -8.51 -2.65
CA SER A 146 25.39 -7.97 -4.00
C SER A 146 24.09 -8.48 -4.63
N ILE A 147 23.76 -9.74 -4.40
CA ILE A 147 22.52 -10.36 -4.91
C ILE A 147 21.30 -9.82 -4.13
N LEU A 148 21.43 -9.62 -2.83
CA LEU A 148 20.40 -8.96 -2.02
C LEU A 148 20.09 -7.53 -2.48
N LEU A 149 21.12 -6.73 -2.79
CA LEU A 149 20.94 -5.40 -3.34
C LEU A 149 20.25 -5.43 -4.70
N MET A 150 20.64 -6.35 -5.58
CA MET A 150 20.00 -6.53 -6.88
C MET A 150 18.53 -6.91 -6.72
N LEU A 151 18.19 -7.81 -5.79
CA LEU A 151 16.83 -8.15 -5.44
C LEU A 151 16.05 -6.92 -4.98
N SER A 152 16.59 -6.16 -4.02
CA SER A 152 15.93 -4.96 -3.49
C SER A 152 15.60 -3.93 -4.58
N ILE A 153 16.57 -3.68 -5.49
CA ILE A 153 16.39 -2.71 -6.58
C ILE A 153 15.33 -3.20 -7.57
N THR A 154 15.37 -4.47 -7.99
CA THR A 154 14.42 -4.99 -8.99
C THR A 154 12.99 -5.07 -8.43
N VAL A 155 12.83 -5.49 -7.17
CA VAL A 155 11.55 -5.49 -6.46
C VAL A 155 11.00 -4.07 -6.31
N ALA A 156 11.85 -3.11 -5.89
CA ALA A 156 11.45 -1.72 -5.75
C ALA A 156 10.98 -1.11 -7.07
N LEU A 157 11.72 -1.34 -8.15
CA LEU A 157 11.34 -0.85 -9.49
C LEU A 157 10.04 -1.51 -9.98
N GLY A 158 9.88 -2.82 -9.80
CA GLY A 158 8.68 -3.56 -10.18
C GLY A 158 7.44 -3.05 -9.43
N THR A 159 7.53 -2.90 -8.11
CA THR A 159 6.44 -2.40 -7.26
C THR A 159 6.05 -0.97 -7.62
N LEU A 160 7.03 -0.05 -7.69
CA LEU A 160 6.76 1.37 -7.98
C LEU A 160 6.17 1.56 -9.38
N THR A 161 6.75 0.92 -10.40
CA THR A 161 6.25 1.07 -11.77
C THR A 161 4.83 0.52 -11.91
N SER A 162 4.53 -0.63 -11.34
CA SER A 162 3.19 -1.24 -11.40
C SER A 162 2.15 -0.41 -10.67
N MET A 163 2.46 0.02 -9.44
CA MET A 163 1.57 0.86 -8.63
C MET A 163 1.26 2.18 -9.34
N LEU A 164 2.28 2.88 -9.84
CA LEU A 164 2.08 4.16 -10.53
C LEU A 164 1.38 3.99 -11.87
N ALA A 165 1.66 2.91 -12.61
CA ALA A 165 0.99 2.60 -13.85
C ALA A 165 -0.51 2.39 -13.65
N ILE A 166 -0.92 1.59 -12.66
CA ILE A 166 -2.34 1.36 -12.39
C ILE A 166 -3.05 2.62 -11.91
N ILE A 167 -2.40 3.45 -11.06
CA ILE A 167 -2.94 4.75 -10.65
C ILE A 167 -3.15 5.65 -11.87
N TYR A 168 -2.15 5.75 -12.75
CA TYR A 168 -2.25 6.56 -13.95
C TYR A 168 -3.38 6.09 -14.87
N LEU A 169 -3.48 4.79 -15.12
CA LEU A 169 -4.54 4.20 -15.94
C LEU A 169 -5.93 4.42 -15.33
N THR A 170 -6.04 4.28 -14.01
CA THR A 170 -7.31 4.51 -13.29
C THR A 170 -7.71 5.98 -13.36
N LEU A 171 -6.79 6.92 -13.15
CA LEU A 171 -7.07 8.36 -13.28
C LEU A 171 -7.44 8.75 -14.70
N ALA A 172 -6.80 8.15 -15.71
CA ALA A 172 -7.14 8.38 -17.12
C ALA A 172 -8.53 7.82 -17.47
N GLY A 173 -8.88 6.64 -16.93
CA GLY A 173 -10.20 6.02 -17.09
C GLY A 173 -11.30 6.76 -16.32
N TYR A 174 -11.02 7.19 -15.10
CA TYR A 174 -11.95 7.92 -14.23
C TYR A 174 -12.46 9.22 -14.87
N LYS A 175 -11.61 9.92 -15.61
CA LYS A 175 -12.03 11.12 -16.38
C LYS A 175 -13.09 10.84 -17.43
N ARG A 176 -13.25 9.58 -17.88
CA ARG A 176 -14.25 9.15 -18.86
C ARG A 176 -15.53 8.61 -18.23
N LEU A 177 -15.46 8.12 -17.01
CA LEU A 177 -16.55 7.47 -16.28
C LEU A 177 -16.91 8.33 -15.07
N ARG A 178 -17.90 9.23 -15.24
CA ARG A 178 -18.47 9.97 -14.09
C ARG A 178 -19.32 9.04 -13.25
N PHE A 179 -18.78 8.48 -12.20
CA PHE A 179 -19.54 7.72 -11.20
C PHE A 179 -20.10 8.68 -10.14
N THR A 180 -21.16 9.38 -10.47
CA THR A 180 -21.88 10.29 -9.57
C THR A 180 -22.36 9.64 -8.26
N TRP A 181 -22.56 8.32 -8.26
CA TRP A 181 -22.92 7.55 -7.07
C TRP A 181 -21.72 7.41 -6.11
N LEU A 182 -20.52 7.18 -6.64
CA LEU A 182 -19.29 7.12 -5.84
C LEU A 182 -19.01 8.47 -5.17
N GLU A 183 -19.18 9.58 -5.87
CA GLU A 183 -18.98 10.93 -5.35
C GLU A 183 -19.91 11.22 -4.15
N LYS A 184 -21.11 10.66 -4.16
CA LYS A 184 -22.12 10.91 -3.12
C LYS A 184 -21.91 10.10 -1.82
N ASN A 185 -21.29 8.90 -1.91
CA ASN A 185 -21.09 7.98 -0.78
C ASN A 185 -19.61 7.64 -0.54
N GLU A 186 -18.75 8.51 -0.91
CA GLU A 186 -17.34 8.33 -1.09
C GLU A 186 -16.61 7.84 0.18
N LYS A 187 -16.80 8.52 1.33
CA LYS A 187 -16.15 8.16 2.59
C LYS A 187 -16.58 6.77 3.09
N ALA A 188 -17.88 6.47 2.97
CA ALA A 188 -18.40 5.15 3.34
C ALA A 188 -17.82 4.05 2.42
N THR A 189 -17.72 4.32 1.12
CA THR A 189 -17.15 3.38 0.14
C THR A 189 -15.67 3.10 0.43
N ILE A 190 -14.88 4.15 0.72
CA ILE A 190 -13.46 4.00 1.11
C ILE A 190 -13.35 3.14 2.36
N GLY A 191 -14.13 3.48 3.40
CA GLY A 191 -14.10 2.74 4.66
C GLY A 191 -14.47 1.26 4.49
N ILE A 192 -15.52 0.96 3.72
CA ILE A 192 -15.94 -0.42 3.45
C ILE A 192 -14.86 -1.19 2.70
N VAL A 193 -14.25 -0.59 1.67
CA VAL A 193 -13.17 -1.23 0.90
C VAL A 193 -11.97 -1.54 1.80
N LEU A 194 -11.54 -0.58 2.64
CA LEU A 194 -10.44 -0.79 3.57
C LEU A 194 -10.74 -1.87 4.61
N LEU A 195 -11.97 -1.93 5.13
CA LEU A 195 -12.41 -2.99 6.04
C LEU A 195 -12.36 -4.36 5.35
N ILE A 196 -12.90 -4.49 4.14
CA ILE A 196 -12.87 -5.74 3.38
C ILE A 196 -11.43 -6.19 3.14
N LEU A 197 -10.55 -5.28 2.71
CA LEU A 197 -9.14 -5.60 2.47
C LEU A 197 -8.40 -5.98 3.75
N GLY A 198 -8.67 -5.30 4.88
CA GLY A 198 -8.08 -5.64 6.18
C GLY A 198 -8.52 -7.01 6.68
N VAL A 199 -9.82 -7.32 6.58
CA VAL A 199 -10.36 -8.65 6.95
C VAL A 199 -9.86 -9.73 6.02
N PHE A 200 -9.83 -9.48 4.71
CA PHE A 200 -9.30 -10.43 3.73
C PHE A 200 -7.85 -10.80 4.03
N ASN A 201 -7.03 -9.81 4.37
CA ASN A 201 -5.62 -10.06 4.73
C ASN A 201 -5.47 -10.88 6.03
N ILE A 202 -6.37 -10.71 7.02
CA ILE A 202 -6.34 -11.57 8.23
C ILE A 202 -6.71 -13.02 7.92
N LEU A 203 -7.64 -13.24 6.97
CA LEU A 203 -8.16 -14.57 6.67
C LEU A 203 -7.29 -15.36 5.70
N PHE A 204 -6.55 -14.68 4.82
CA PHE A 204 -5.83 -15.28 3.68
C PHE A 204 -4.36 -14.83 3.54
N GLY A 205 -3.87 -13.93 4.42
CA GLY A 205 -2.48 -13.42 4.46
C GLY A 205 -1.66 -14.07 5.56
#